data_561681c92ad6841001468778f8253349
#
_entry.id   561681c92ad6841001468778f8253349
#
_cell.length_a   1.000
_cell.length_b   1.000
_cell.length_c   1.000
_cell.angle_alpha   90.00
_cell.angle_beta   90.00
_cell.angle_gamma   90.00
#
_symmetry.space_group_name_H-M   'P 1'
#
loop_
_entity.id
_entity.type
_entity.pdbx_description
1 polymer ?
#
loop_
_entity_poly.entity_id
_entity_poly.type
_entity_poly.pdbx_seq_one_letter_code
_entity_poly.pdbx_strand_id
1 'polypeptide(L)'
;SKDDYIYCENGFYDTQNERSAFSKNALLVTKQQQLRGDSLFYDRNKQFGRAFKNVTLVDTSQKSILYGDYIEYKQKNSEAFVTKKAIYARIVDKDTLFLHADTLYHRDLDSVNNFLTAYHHVRLYKKDLQALCDSASYNSMDSLMQLYDDPILWSNRSQATGEKIMIKLNNQAIKGFILEN
;
A
#
# COMPACT_ATOMS: atom_id res chain seq x y z
N SER A 1 14.13 -3.85 -21.44
CA SER A 1 15.33 -4.61 -21.04
C SER A 1 15.00 -6.11 -21.03
N LYS A 2 15.99 -7.01 -20.94
CA LYS A 2 15.73 -8.46 -20.87
C LYS A 2 14.90 -8.87 -19.64
N ASP A 3 14.81 -8.02 -18.66
CA ASP A 3 14.19 -8.30 -17.35
C ASP A 3 12.81 -7.62 -17.18
N ASP A 4 12.44 -6.74 -18.12
CA ASP A 4 11.16 -6.05 -18.06
C ASP A 4 10.25 -6.53 -19.20
N TYR A 5 9.09 -7.08 -18.87
CA TYR A 5 8.14 -7.57 -19.85
C TYR A 5 6.71 -7.38 -19.41
N ILE A 6 5.80 -7.41 -20.39
CA ILE A 6 4.36 -7.43 -20.17
C ILE A 6 3.81 -8.70 -20.82
N TYR A 7 2.97 -9.42 -20.06
CA TYR A 7 2.17 -10.52 -20.55
C TYR A 7 0.70 -10.14 -20.45
N CYS A 8 -0.07 -10.44 -21.49
CA CYS A 8 -1.52 -10.33 -21.52
C CYS A 8 -2.07 -11.18 -22.69
N GLU A 9 -3.35 -11.55 -22.60
CA GLU A 9 -4.00 -12.22 -23.72
C GLU A 9 -4.46 -11.23 -24.81
N ASN A 10 -4.85 -10.00 -24.39
CA ASN A 10 -5.21 -8.92 -25.29
C ASN A 10 -4.48 -7.64 -24.91
N GLY A 11 -3.80 -7.05 -25.86
CA GLY A 11 -3.10 -5.79 -25.69
C GLY A 11 -3.44 -4.79 -26.79
N PHE A 12 -3.51 -3.53 -26.43
CA PHE A 12 -3.67 -2.40 -27.33
C PHE A 12 -2.69 -1.30 -26.99
N TYR A 13 -2.06 -0.72 -28.00
CA TYR A 13 -1.19 0.42 -27.87
C TYR A 13 -1.55 1.48 -28.91
N ASP A 14 -1.92 2.66 -28.42
CA ASP A 14 -2.15 3.86 -29.23
C ASP A 14 -0.86 4.66 -29.30
N THR A 15 -0.21 4.62 -30.46
CA THR A 15 1.07 5.31 -30.70
C THR A 15 0.92 6.82 -30.79
N GLN A 16 -0.26 7.34 -31.14
CA GLN A 16 -0.51 8.78 -31.26
C GLN A 16 -0.72 9.43 -29.89
N ASN A 17 -1.48 8.78 -29.03
CA ASN A 17 -1.78 9.27 -27.69
C ASN A 17 -0.89 8.67 -26.61
N GLU A 18 0.05 7.80 -26.96
CA GLU A 18 0.94 7.08 -26.05
C GLU A 18 0.21 6.37 -24.89
N ARG A 19 -0.88 5.68 -25.23
CA ARG A 19 -1.72 4.93 -24.28
C ARG A 19 -1.64 3.44 -24.54
N SER A 20 -1.56 2.68 -23.45
CA SER A 20 -1.60 1.23 -23.51
C SER A 20 -2.70 0.66 -22.63
N ALA A 21 -3.34 -0.40 -23.10
CA ALA A 21 -4.32 -1.16 -22.36
C ALA A 21 -4.05 -2.65 -22.56
N PHE A 22 -3.99 -3.38 -21.45
CA PHE A 22 -3.74 -4.83 -21.41
C PHE A 22 -4.87 -5.48 -20.65
N SER A 23 -5.41 -6.57 -21.16
CA SER A 23 -6.54 -7.26 -20.53
C SER A 23 -6.41 -8.77 -20.61
N LYS A 24 -7.21 -9.45 -19.80
CA LYS A 24 -7.19 -10.88 -19.56
C LYS A 24 -5.84 -11.33 -18.97
N ASN A 25 -5.78 -11.37 -17.64
CA ASN A 25 -4.61 -11.80 -16.88
C ASN A 25 -3.34 -10.98 -17.18
N ALA A 26 -3.47 -9.67 -17.19
CA ALA A 26 -2.35 -8.80 -17.47
C ALA A 26 -1.30 -8.85 -16.33
N LEU A 27 -0.05 -9.01 -16.70
CA LEU A 27 1.10 -9.06 -15.80
C LEU A 27 2.22 -8.19 -16.36
N LEU A 28 2.64 -7.21 -15.57
CA LEU A 28 3.81 -6.39 -15.82
C LEU A 28 4.91 -6.81 -14.82
N VAL A 29 6.08 -7.12 -15.35
CA VAL A 29 7.26 -7.50 -14.55
C VAL A 29 8.39 -6.53 -14.83
N THR A 30 9.00 -6.03 -13.78
CA THR A 30 10.25 -5.28 -13.79
C THR A 30 11.25 -5.97 -12.86
N LYS A 31 12.48 -5.47 -12.80
CA LYS A 31 13.51 -6.02 -11.90
C LYS A 31 13.11 -6.08 -10.44
N GLN A 32 12.27 -5.16 -9.99
CA GLN A 32 11.93 -5.00 -8.58
C GLN A 32 10.45 -5.20 -8.28
N GLN A 33 9.58 -5.12 -9.30
CA GLN A 33 8.14 -5.12 -9.10
C GLN A 33 7.42 -6.05 -10.07
N GLN A 34 6.33 -6.63 -9.60
CA GLN A 34 5.38 -7.38 -10.41
C GLN A 34 3.98 -6.84 -10.15
N LEU A 35 3.33 -6.33 -11.19
CA LEU A 35 1.94 -5.87 -11.13
C LEU A 35 1.07 -6.83 -11.94
N ARG A 36 0.09 -7.43 -11.30
CA ARG A 36 -0.93 -8.29 -11.91
C ARG A 36 -2.31 -7.68 -11.72
N GLY A 37 -3.19 -7.91 -12.69
CA GLY A 37 -4.61 -7.56 -12.62
C GLY A 37 -5.36 -8.15 -13.81
N ASP A 38 -6.69 -8.15 -13.75
CA ASP A 38 -7.52 -8.57 -14.92
C ASP A 38 -7.28 -7.63 -16.09
N SER A 39 -7.08 -6.34 -15.81
CA SER A 39 -6.67 -5.35 -16.81
C SER A 39 -5.78 -4.26 -16.25
N LEU A 40 -4.87 -3.78 -17.09
CA LEU A 40 -3.95 -2.68 -16.83
C LEU A 40 -4.12 -1.61 -17.90
N PHE A 41 -4.05 -0.35 -17.48
CA PHE A 41 -4.06 0.81 -18.37
C PHE A 41 -2.91 1.74 -17.99
N TYR A 42 -2.22 2.31 -18.99
CA TYR A 42 -1.18 3.31 -18.77
C TYR A 42 -1.26 4.42 -19.82
N ASP A 43 -1.25 5.67 -19.36
CA ASP A 43 -1.14 6.88 -20.19
C ASP A 43 0.23 7.50 -19.93
N ARG A 44 1.13 7.38 -20.91
CA ARG A 44 2.52 7.82 -20.79
C ARG A 44 2.63 9.34 -20.69
N ASN A 45 1.80 10.06 -21.46
CA ASN A 45 1.81 11.53 -21.47
C ASN A 45 1.39 12.10 -20.11
N LYS A 46 0.46 11.44 -19.43
CA LYS A 46 0.00 11.82 -18.09
C LYS A 46 0.81 11.19 -16.98
N GLN A 47 1.69 10.25 -17.31
CA GLN A 47 2.42 9.43 -16.33
C GLN A 47 1.45 8.79 -15.30
N PHE A 48 0.38 8.21 -15.81
CA PHE A 48 -0.75 7.73 -15.05
C PHE A 48 -1.08 6.28 -15.41
N GLY A 49 -1.17 5.42 -14.39
CA GLY A 49 -1.52 4.02 -14.54
C GLY A 49 -2.74 3.63 -13.71
N ARG A 50 -3.47 2.62 -14.19
CA ARG A 50 -4.57 1.97 -13.46
C ARG A 50 -4.54 0.47 -13.63
N ALA A 51 -4.93 -0.23 -12.58
CA ALA A 51 -5.13 -1.68 -12.61
C ALA A 51 -6.51 -2.02 -12.01
N PHE A 52 -7.15 -3.03 -12.58
CA PHE A 52 -8.53 -3.39 -12.24
C PHE A 52 -8.65 -4.88 -11.97
N LYS A 53 -9.44 -5.21 -10.93
CA LYS A 53 -9.83 -6.54 -10.45
C LYS A 53 -8.66 -7.47 -10.17
N ASN A 54 -8.71 -8.09 -9.00
CA ASN A 54 -7.70 -9.04 -8.54
C ASN A 54 -6.28 -8.48 -8.64
N VAL A 55 -6.12 -7.20 -8.29
CA VAL A 55 -4.84 -6.52 -8.44
C VAL A 55 -3.88 -6.96 -7.33
N THR A 56 -2.66 -7.32 -7.73
CA THR A 56 -1.57 -7.63 -6.84
C THR A 56 -0.32 -6.92 -7.31
N LEU A 57 0.27 -6.09 -6.45
CA LEU A 57 1.57 -5.47 -6.68
C LEU A 57 2.56 -6.05 -5.67
N VAL A 58 3.54 -6.79 -6.17
CA VAL A 58 4.66 -7.32 -5.36
C VAL A 58 5.86 -6.41 -5.56
N ASP A 59 6.42 -5.89 -4.47
CA ASP A 59 7.68 -5.15 -4.48
C ASP A 59 8.74 -5.96 -3.71
N THR A 60 9.72 -6.49 -4.45
CA THR A 60 10.78 -7.32 -3.88
C THR A 60 11.81 -6.49 -3.13
N SER A 61 12.02 -5.23 -3.50
CA SER A 61 12.94 -4.30 -2.85
C SER A 61 12.45 -3.90 -1.46
N GLN A 62 11.15 -3.64 -1.34
CA GLN A 62 10.49 -3.29 -0.09
C GLN A 62 10.00 -4.52 0.70
N LYS A 63 10.08 -5.72 0.12
CA LYS A 63 9.51 -6.96 0.66
C LYS A 63 8.04 -6.80 1.04
N SER A 64 7.28 -6.20 0.15
CA SER A 64 5.88 -5.86 0.37
C SER A 64 4.98 -6.35 -0.76
N ILE A 65 3.72 -6.55 -0.41
CA ILE A 65 2.66 -6.91 -1.35
C ILE A 65 1.47 -6.00 -1.08
N LEU A 66 0.88 -5.49 -2.15
CA LEU A 66 -0.33 -4.69 -2.11
C LEU A 66 -1.43 -5.40 -2.91
N TYR A 67 -2.59 -5.58 -2.30
CA TYR A 67 -3.78 -6.18 -2.90
C TYR A 67 -4.91 -5.17 -2.96
N GLY A 68 -5.78 -5.29 -3.97
CA GLY A 68 -7.01 -4.53 -4.09
C GLY A 68 -7.73 -4.86 -5.40
N ASP A 69 -8.98 -4.38 -5.53
CA ASP A 69 -9.71 -4.55 -6.79
C ASP A 69 -9.53 -3.34 -7.74
N TYR A 70 -8.93 -2.26 -7.24
CA TYR A 70 -8.61 -1.08 -8.02
C TYR A 70 -7.37 -0.37 -7.50
N ILE A 71 -6.43 -0.08 -8.40
CA ILE A 71 -5.22 0.71 -8.11
C ILE A 71 -5.09 1.82 -9.14
N GLU A 72 -4.78 3.03 -8.67
CA GLU A 72 -4.26 4.14 -9.48
C GLU A 72 -2.85 4.48 -9.06
N TYR A 73 -2.02 4.85 -10.03
CA TYR A 73 -0.66 5.34 -9.79
C TYR A 73 -0.40 6.59 -10.63
N LYS A 74 0.09 7.65 -9.97
CA LYS A 74 0.50 8.90 -10.59
C LYS A 74 2.00 9.05 -10.41
N GLN A 75 2.76 8.72 -11.44
CA GLN A 75 4.22 8.70 -11.38
C GLN A 75 4.80 10.09 -11.09
N LYS A 76 4.21 11.15 -11.66
CA LYS A 76 4.70 12.53 -11.47
C LYS A 76 4.76 12.96 -10.00
N ASN A 77 3.82 12.48 -9.19
CA ASN A 77 3.71 12.82 -7.77
C ASN A 77 4.17 11.67 -6.87
N SER A 78 4.56 10.53 -7.44
CA SER A 78 4.80 9.27 -6.72
C SER A 78 3.66 8.89 -5.77
N GLU A 79 2.42 9.04 -6.27
CA GLU A 79 1.19 8.75 -5.52
C GLU A 79 0.57 7.46 -5.98
N ALA A 80 0.16 6.62 -5.05
CA ALA A 80 -0.64 5.43 -5.29
C ALA A 80 -1.92 5.44 -4.45
N PHE A 81 -3.01 5.03 -5.06
CA PHE A 81 -4.32 4.92 -4.45
C PHE A 81 -4.85 3.51 -4.68
N VAL A 82 -5.27 2.83 -3.63
CA VAL A 82 -5.79 1.47 -3.68
C VAL A 82 -7.11 1.40 -2.95
N THR A 83 -8.11 0.81 -3.56
CA THR A 83 -9.44 0.66 -2.95
C THR A 83 -10.09 -0.67 -3.31
N LYS A 84 -11.19 -0.98 -2.63
CA LYS A 84 -11.93 -2.24 -2.70
C LYS A 84 -11.08 -3.41 -2.23
N LYS A 85 -11.20 -3.74 -0.95
CA LYS A 85 -10.44 -4.79 -0.27
C LYS A 85 -8.94 -4.51 -0.22
N ALA A 86 -8.57 -3.26 0.02
CA ALA A 86 -7.18 -2.85 0.04
C ALA A 86 -6.42 -3.51 1.22
N ILE A 87 -5.37 -4.25 0.92
CA ILE A 87 -4.50 -4.89 1.90
C ILE A 87 -3.05 -4.60 1.53
N TYR A 88 -2.32 -4.04 2.47
CA TYR A 88 -0.87 -3.93 2.41
C TYR A 88 -0.25 -4.97 3.35
N ALA A 89 0.65 -5.78 2.83
CA ALA A 89 1.42 -6.76 3.61
C ALA A 89 2.91 -6.48 3.45
N ARG A 90 3.65 -6.48 4.55
CA ARG A 90 5.10 -6.27 4.54
C ARG A 90 5.80 -7.18 5.53
N ILE A 91 6.94 -7.75 5.14
CA ILE A 91 7.80 -8.53 6.02
C ILE A 91 8.58 -7.58 6.93
N VAL A 92 8.42 -7.78 8.24
CA VAL A 92 9.05 -7.00 9.32
C VAL A 92 9.62 -7.98 10.33
N ASP A 93 10.95 -8.01 10.50
CA ASP A 93 11.64 -8.82 11.51
C ASP A 93 11.26 -10.32 11.56
N LYS A 94 11.07 -11.00 10.45
CA LYS A 94 10.65 -12.40 10.32
C LYS A 94 9.15 -12.64 10.56
N ASP A 95 8.35 -11.59 10.70
CA ASP A 95 6.89 -11.65 10.77
C ASP A 95 6.30 -10.81 9.64
N THR A 96 5.00 -10.92 9.41
CA THR A 96 4.30 -10.13 8.40
C THR A 96 3.34 -9.17 9.09
N LEU A 97 3.51 -7.88 8.77
CA LEU A 97 2.54 -6.84 9.10
C LEU A 97 1.49 -6.80 7.99
N PHE A 98 0.22 -6.89 8.36
CA PHE A 98 -0.91 -6.68 7.48
C PHE A 98 -1.65 -5.41 7.89
N LEU A 99 -1.96 -4.57 6.90
CA LEU A 99 -2.82 -3.39 7.06
C LEU A 99 -3.96 -3.51 6.05
N HIS A 100 -5.18 -3.63 6.55
CA HIS A 100 -6.40 -3.63 5.75
C HIS A 100 -7.15 -2.32 5.96
N ALA A 101 -7.75 -1.79 4.90
CA ALA A 101 -8.67 -0.65 4.93
C ALA A 101 -9.60 -0.69 3.71
N ASP A 102 -10.64 0.13 3.70
CA ASP A 102 -11.45 0.33 2.49
C ASP A 102 -10.61 0.99 1.39
N THR A 103 -9.73 1.91 1.81
CA THR A 103 -8.82 2.65 0.91
C THR A 103 -7.45 2.84 1.55
N LEU A 104 -6.40 2.61 0.77
CA LEU A 104 -5.03 2.95 1.10
C LEU A 104 -4.52 4.02 0.13
N TYR A 105 -3.88 5.05 0.66
CA TYR A 105 -3.21 6.09 -0.10
C TYR A 105 -1.74 6.16 0.32
N HIS A 106 -0.86 6.11 -0.67
CA HIS A 106 0.58 6.19 -0.48
C HIS A 106 1.15 7.36 -1.30
N ARG A 107 2.11 8.07 -0.73
CA ARG A 107 2.87 9.10 -1.42
C ARG A 107 4.32 9.08 -0.96
N ASP A 108 5.26 9.08 -1.92
CA ASP A 108 6.65 9.36 -1.61
C ASP A 108 6.81 10.86 -1.31
N LEU A 109 7.48 11.17 -0.20
CA LEU A 109 7.83 12.54 0.17
C LEU A 109 9.17 12.95 -0.47
N ASP A 110 10.08 11.99 -0.53
CA ASP A 110 11.37 12.06 -1.20
C ASP A 110 11.87 10.64 -1.57
N SER A 111 13.14 10.47 -1.94
CA SER A 111 13.71 9.17 -2.35
C SER A 111 13.77 8.12 -1.22
N VAL A 112 13.59 8.52 0.03
CA VAL A 112 13.72 7.65 1.22
C VAL A 112 12.44 7.62 2.03
N ASN A 113 11.73 8.74 2.09
CA ASN A 113 10.61 8.95 2.99
C ASN A 113 9.28 8.85 2.24
N ASN A 114 8.30 8.26 2.91
CA ASN A 114 6.94 8.11 2.40
C ASN A 114 5.90 8.37 3.48
N PHE A 115 4.69 8.61 3.02
CA PHE A 115 3.51 8.78 3.83
C PHE A 115 2.43 7.81 3.37
N LEU A 116 1.89 7.03 4.29
CA LEU A 116 0.81 6.09 4.05
C LEU A 116 -0.40 6.52 4.87
N THR A 117 -1.57 6.53 4.26
CA THR A 117 -2.85 6.73 4.94
C THR A 117 -3.79 5.59 4.63
N ALA A 118 -4.52 5.14 5.64
CA ALA A 118 -5.56 4.14 5.55
C ALA A 118 -6.89 4.75 6.00
N TYR A 119 -7.94 4.61 5.18
CA TYR A 119 -9.25 5.20 5.44
C TYR A 119 -10.31 4.12 5.49
N HIS A 120 -11.08 4.20 6.52
CA HIS A 120 -12.23 3.43 6.95
C HIS A 120 -11.98 1.95 7.20
N HIS A 121 -12.53 1.51 8.33
CA HIS A 121 -12.48 0.13 8.79
C HIS A 121 -11.06 -0.45 8.87
N VAL A 122 -10.13 0.37 9.37
CA VAL A 122 -8.71 0.00 9.43
C VAL A 122 -8.49 -1.15 10.41
N ARG A 123 -7.79 -2.17 9.95
CA ARG A 123 -7.33 -3.32 10.74
C ARG A 123 -5.86 -3.53 10.51
N LEU A 124 -5.10 -3.47 11.58
CA LEU A 124 -3.67 -3.77 11.58
C LEU A 124 -3.44 -5.08 12.32
N TYR A 125 -2.67 -5.95 11.73
CA TYR A 125 -2.32 -7.23 12.32
C TYR A 125 -0.84 -7.55 12.14
N LYS A 126 -0.19 -7.84 13.25
CA LYS A 126 1.11 -8.49 13.37
C LYS A 126 1.03 -9.37 14.62
N LYS A 127 1.83 -10.43 14.73
CA LYS A 127 1.73 -11.41 15.82
C LYS A 127 1.67 -10.81 17.23
N ASP A 128 2.45 -9.77 17.48
CA ASP A 128 2.60 -9.10 18.78
C ASP A 128 1.89 -7.73 18.85
N LEU A 129 1.21 -7.32 17.76
CA LEU A 129 0.54 -6.04 17.63
C LEU A 129 -0.71 -6.18 16.78
N GLN A 130 -1.84 -5.76 17.30
CA GLN A 130 -3.10 -5.70 16.57
C GLN A 130 -3.78 -4.35 16.86
N ALA A 131 -4.46 -3.79 15.86
CA ALA A 131 -5.24 -2.58 16.07
C ALA A 131 -6.48 -2.54 15.19
N LEU A 132 -7.51 -1.86 15.71
CA LEU A 132 -8.72 -1.47 14.99
C LEU A 132 -8.90 0.04 15.17
N CYS A 133 -9.30 0.73 14.09
CA CYS A 133 -9.65 2.15 14.13
C CYS A 133 -10.44 2.49 12.86
N ASP A 134 -10.99 3.70 12.77
CA ASP A 134 -11.59 4.14 11.52
C ASP A 134 -10.52 4.52 10.50
N SER A 135 -9.53 5.30 10.92
CA SER A 135 -8.45 5.72 10.02
C SER A 135 -7.07 5.68 10.68
N ALA A 136 -6.03 5.57 9.85
CA ALA A 136 -4.65 5.53 10.32
C ALA A 136 -3.72 6.26 9.34
N SER A 137 -2.61 6.79 9.85
CA SER A 137 -1.53 7.33 9.06
C SER A 137 -0.16 6.83 9.55
N TYR A 138 0.78 6.72 8.63
CA TYR A 138 2.17 6.42 8.93
C TYR A 138 3.07 7.39 8.17
N ASN A 139 3.97 8.05 8.89
CA ASN A 139 5.00 8.90 8.34
C ASN A 139 6.37 8.25 8.61
N SER A 140 7.11 7.94 7.56
CA SER A 140 8.40 7.27 7.70
C SER A 140 9.51 8.20 8.18
N MET A 141 9.41 9.54 7.98
CA MET A 141 10.43 10.52 8.43
C MET A 141 10.63 10.49 9.94
N ASP A 142 9.55 10.47 10.69
CA ASP A 142 9.56 10.43 12.15
C ASP A 142 9.26 9.04 12.72
N SER A 143 9.00 8.09 11.83
CA SER A 143 8.60 6.72 12.16
C SER A 143 7.39 6.67 13.09
N LEU A 144 6.43 7.56 12.85
CA LEU A 144 5.23 7.72 13.64
C LEU A 144 4.02 7.14 12.92
N MET A 145 3.34 6.20 13.58
CA MET A 145 2.01 5.74 13.18
C MET A 145 0.97 6.37 14.09
N GLN A 146 -0.14 6.84 13.53
CA GLN A 146 -1.24 7.43 14.26
C GLN A 146 -2.53 6.72 13.89
N LEU A 147 -3.31 6.35 14.90
CA LEU A 147 -4.60 5.71 14.79
C LEU A 147 -5.65 6.69 15.30
N TYR A 148 -6.75 6.85 14.57
CA TYR A 148 -7.79 7.86 14.81
C TYR A 148 -9.16 7.22 14.94
N ASP A 149 -10.06 7.93 15.59
CA ASP A 149 -11.47 7.61 15.74
C ASP A 149 -11.69 6.29 16.48
N ASP A 150 -11.67 6.38 17.80
CA ASP A 150 -11.88 5.30 18.76
C ASP A 150 -10.96 4.08 18.54
N PRO A 151 -9.64 4.29 18.43
CA PRO A 151 -8.71 3.20 18.22
C PRO A 151 -8.65 2.24 19.40
N ILE A 152 -8.54 0.95 19.09
CA ILE A 152 -8.23 -0.10 20.04
C ILE A 152 -6.92 -0.74 19.59
N LEU A 153 -5.94 -0.77 20.50
CA LEU A 153 -4.62 -1.36 20.29
C LEU A 153 -4.41 -2.53 21.24
N TRP A 154 -4.02 -3.68 20.74
CA TRP A 154 -3.56 -4.81 21.52
C TRP A 154 -2.07 -5.02 21.25
N SER A 155 -1.28 -5.06 22.31
CA SER A 155 0.14 -5.40 22.24
C SER A 155 0.46 -6.44 23.32
N ASN A 156 0.85 -7.63 22.92
CA ASN A 156 1.06 -8.76 23.80
C ASN A 156 -0.19 -9.07 24.66
N ARG A 157 -0.13 -8.75 25.97
CA ARG A 157 -1.22 -8.95 26.93
C ARG A 157 -1.93 -7.66 27.34
N SER A 158 -1.57 -6.56 26.74
CA SER A 158 -2.10 -5.22 27.08
C SER A 158 -3.04 -4.73 26.01
N GLN A 159 -4.08 -4.03 26.42
CA GLN A 159 -5.00 -3.31 25.55
C GLN A 159 -4.93 -1.83 25.89
N ALA A 160 -4.97 -0.99 24.87
CA ALA A 160 -5.06 0.46 24.99
C ALA A 160 -6.20 0.98 24.13
N THR A 161 -6.90 2.01 24.62
CA THR A 161 -7.98 2.74 23.93
C THR A 161 -7.81 4.22 24.18
N GLY A 162 -8.36 5.06 23.34
CA GLY A 162 -8.32 6.52 23.48
C GLY A 162 -9.01 7.16 22.26
N GLU A 163 -9.08 8.48 22.21
CA GLU A 163 -9.56 9.19 21.01
C GLU A 163 -8.53 9.06 19.87
N LYS A 164 -7.25 9.00 20.23
CA LYS A 164 -6.14 8.83 19.31
C LYS A 164 -5.00 8.03 19.97
N ILE A 165 -4.36 7.16 19.21
CA ILE A 165 -3.17 6.43 19.64
C ILE A 165 -2.01 6.75 18.70
N MET A 166 -0.89 7.21 19.25
CA MET A 166 0.35 7.42 18.51
C MET A 166 1.35 6.30 18.85
N ILE A 167 1.85 5.62 17.84
CA ILE A 167 2.82 4.53 17.97
C ILE A 167 4.14 4.99 17.39
N LYS A 168 5.17 5.10 18.23
CA LYS A 168 6.54 5.37 17.79
C LYS A 168 7.23 4.06 17.43
N LEU A 169 7.73 4.00 16.20
CA LEU A 169 8.48 2.86 15.68
C LEU A 169 9.99 3.16 15.70
N ASN A 170 10.80 2.11 15.87
CA ASN A 170 12.24 2.15 15.64
C ASN A 170 12.63 0.88 14.89
N ASN A 171 13.21 1.02 13.71
CA ASN A 171 13.49 -0.10 12.80
C ASN A 171 12.27 -1.02 12.62
N GLN A 172 11.07 -0.42 12.53
CA GLN A 172 9.78 -1.10 12.37
C GLN A 172 9.30 -1.89 13.61
N ALA A 173 10.03 -1.86 14.72
CA ALA A 173 9.60 -2.38 16.01
C ALA A 173 8.95 -1.26 16.84
N ILE A 174 7.98 -1.61 17.70
CA ILE A 174 7.34 -0.64 18.58
C ILE A 174 8.34 -0.21 19.66
N LYS A 175 8.62 1.10 19.74
CA LYS A 175 9.38 1.71 20.81
C LYS A 175 8.49 2.13 21.98
N GLY A 176 7.28 2.55 21.71
CA GLY A 176 6.31 3.00 22.68
C GLY A 176 5.06 3.55 22.01
N PHE A 177 4.04 3.82 22.80
CA PHE A 177 2.81 4.47 22.34
C PHE A 177 2.38 5.55 23.33
N ILE A 178 1.66 6.54 22.83
CA ILE A 178 1.08 7.66 23.56
C ILE A 178 -0.42 7.62 23.28
N LEU A 179 -1.23 7.77 24.33
CA LEU A 179 -2.68 7.83 24.27
C LEU A 179 -3.09 9.29 24.45
N GLU A 180 -3.99 9.75 23.58
CA GLU A 180 -4.71 11.01 23.72
C GLU A 180 -6.18 10.68 23.98
N ASN A 181 -6.74 11.30 25.03
CA ASN A 181 -8.15 11.22 25.46
C ASN A 181 -8.75 12.61 25.41
#